data_33274e73f3bb4a946a172ecc2e6412a4
#
_entry.id   33274e73f3bb4a946a172ecc2e6412a4
#
_cell.length_a   1.000
_cell.length_b   1.000
_cell.length_c   1.000
_cell.angle_alpha   90.00
_cell.angle_beta   90.00
_cell.angle_gamma   90.00
#
_symmetry.space_group_name_H-M   'P 1'
#
loop_
_entity.id
_entity.type
_entity.pdbx_description
1 polymer ?
#
loop_
_entity_poly.entity_id
_entity_poly.type
_entity_poly.pdbx_seq_one_letter_code
_entity_poly.pdbx_strand_id
1 'polypeptide(L)'
;GRMRWDYLEPEKKAFVADGRRLYMHVPADKQVIVSAIPAEDQASTPILFLAGKGNLARDFTVTRTSIAGAPEGTLALRLTPRRRERDYEWLALAVDRTSLAIRMLVAGDSQGGTSSFTFSEMRENVGLRDAQFAFTIPRGTDVITQD
;
A
#
# COMPACT_ATOMS: atom_id res chain seq x y z
N GLY A 1 -10.54 3.29 7.61
CA GLY A 1 -9.94 1.99 7.38
C GLY A 1 -8.86 1.67 8.38
N ARG A 2 -8.68 0.39 8.62
CA ARG A 2 -7.59 -0.14 9.45
C ARG A 2 -6.63 -0.90 8.56
N MET A 3 -5.34 -0.81 8.85
CA MET A 3 -4.29 -1.46 8.07
C MET A 3 -3.14 -1.85 9.00
N ARG A 4 -2.50 -2.97 8.71
CA ARG A 4 -1.23 -3.34 9.31
C ARG A 4 -0.30 -3.88 8.23
N TRP A 5 0.91 -3.39 8.23
CA TRP A 5 1.96 -3.80 7.31
C TRP A 5 3.24 -4.01 8.10
N ASP A 6 3.71 -5.25 8.17
CA ASP A 6 4.94 -5.61 8.84
C ASP A 6 6.01 -5.92 7.79
N TYR A 7 7.09 -5.14 7.76
CA TYR A 7 8.27 -5.41 6.96
C TYR A 7 9.19 -6.35 7.75
N LEU A 8 9.62 -7.40 7.10
CA LEU A 8 10.51 -8.40 7.68
C LEU A 8 11.97 -8.17 7.27
N GLU A 9 12.17 -7.74 6.02
CA GLU A 9 13.47 -7.49 5.39
C GLU A 9 13.40 -6.24 4.51
N PRO A 10 14.54 -5.58 4.22
CA PRO A 10 15.88 -5.74 4.79
C PRO A 10 15.94 -5.26 6.23
N GLU A 11 15.00 -4.48 6.69
CA GLU A 11 14.89 -3.92 8.03
C GLU A 11 13.46 -4.09 8.55
N LYS A 12 13.33 -4.53 9.80
CA LYS A 12 12.02 -4.67 10.44
C LYS A 12 11.40 -3.30 10.69
N LYS A 13 10.21 -3.10 10.13
CA LYS A 13 9.37 -1.91 10.32
C LYS A 13 7.92 -2.34 10.41
N ALA A 14 7.10 -1.59 11.11
CA ALA A 14 5.66 -1.82 11.13
C ALA A 14 4.92 -0.52 10.86
N PHE A 15 3.94 -0.59 9.97
CA PHE A 15 2.96 0.47 9.75
C PHE A 15 1.61 -0.04 10.23
N VAL A 16 1.01 0.68 11.17
CA VAL A 16 -0.29 0.30 11.72
C VAL A 16 -1.22 1.50 11.67
N ALA A 17 -2.33 1.37 10.97
CA ALA A 17 -3.43 2.31 10.99
C ALA A 17 -4.56 1.72 11.82
N ASP A 18 -4.92 2.38 12.92
CA ASP A 18 -5.97 1.93 13.84
C ASP A 18 -7.38 2.46 13.48
N GLY A 19 -7.45 3.28 12.43
CA GLY A 19 -8.64 3.99 11.99
C GLY A 19 -8.69 5.45 12.44
N ARG A 20 -7.75 5.91 13.28
CA ARG A 20 -7.62 7.29 13.75
C ARG A 20 -6.23 7.85 13.49
N ARG A 21 -5.19 7.04 13.71
CA ARG A 21 -3.78 7.40 13.58
C ARG A 21 -3.03 6.36 12.79
N LEU A 22 -1.96 6.81 12.17
CA LEU A 22 -0.94 5.97 11.54
C LEU A 22 0.29 5.95 12.44
N TYR A 23 0.77 4.78 12.76
CA TYR A 23 1.99 4.52 13.51
C TYR A 23 3.02 3.90 12.58
N MET A 24 4.19 4.51 12.48
CA MET A 24 5.34 3.92 11.82
C MET A 24 6.40 3.58 12.90
N HIS A 25 6.61 2.31 13.16
CA HIS A 25 7.57 1.82 14.14
C HIS A 25 8.83 1.33 13.45
N VAL A 26 9.97 1.90 13.82
CA VAL A 26 11.31 1.51 13.36
C VAL A 26 12.11 1.02 14.57
N PRO A 27 12.11 -0.29 14.86
CA PRO A 27 12.77 -0.85 16.06
C PRO A 27 14.26 -0.55 16.12
N ALA A 28 14.97 -0.56 14.98
CA ALA A 28 16.39 -0.29 14.88
C ALA A 28 16.75 1.09 15.44
N ASP A 29 15.92 2.09 15.17
CA ASP A 29 16.11 3.47 15.62
C ASP A 29 15.45 3.73 16.98
N LYS A 30 14.78 2.73 17.55
CA LYS A 30 13.94 2.89 18.76
C LYS A 30 12.94 4.04 18.63
N GLN A 31 12.30 4.14 17.48
CA GLN A 31 11.48 5.30 17.12
C GLN A 31 10.09 4.88 16.68
N VAL A 32 9.09 5.67 17.08
CA VAL A 32 7.73 5.59 16.55
C VAL A 32 7.33 6.96 16.06
N ILE A 33 6.96 7.04 14.78
CA ILE A 33 6.37 8.23 14.20
C ILE A 33 4.85 8.04 14.21
N VAL A 34 4.15 9.01 14.79
CA VAL A 34 2.69 9.03 14.88
C VAL A 34 2.17 10.19 14.04
N SER A 35 1.30 9.89 13.08
CA SER A 35 0.66 10.91 12.26
C SER A 35 -0.85 10.71 12.17
N ALA A 36 -1.57 11.75 11.76
CA ALA A 36 -2.97 11.61 11.38
C ALA A 36 -3.07 10.71 10.13
N ILE A 37 -4.18 9.97 10.01
CA ILE A 37 -4.47 9.28 8.75
C ILE A 37 -4.85 10.35 7.74
N PRO A 38 -4.18 10.42 6.57
CA PRO A 38 -4.55 11.39 5.54
C PRO A 38 -6.04 11.25 5.17
N ALA A 39 -6.71 12.37 4.98
CA ALA A 39 -8.06 12.38 4.44
C ALA A 39 -8.09 11.66 3.07
N GLU A 40 -9.24 11.12 2.67
CA GLU A 40 -9.36 10.32 1.43
C GLU A 40 -8.94 11.08 0.18
N ASP A 41 -9.06 12.39 0.19
CA ASP A 41 -8.63 13.30 -0.87
C ASP A 41 -7.13 13.62 -0.84
N GLN A 42 -6.45 13.32 0.26
CA GLN A 42 -5.02 13.56 0.49
C GLN A 42 -4.21 12.25 0.56
N ALA A 43 -4.89 11.11 0.70
CA ALA A 43 -4.22 9.81 0.73
C ALA A 43 -3.64 9.47 -0.65
N SER A 44 -2.41 8.96 -0.66
CA SER A 44 -1.83 8.47 -1.91
C SER A 44 -2.68 7.34 -2.48
N THR A 45 -2.83 7.32 -3.79
CA THR A 45 -3.69 6.35 -4.49
C THR A 45 -3.39 4.89 -4.14
N PRO A 46 -2.14 4.43 -3.95
CA PRO A 46 -1.86 3.06 -3.52
C PRO A 46 -2.52 2.70 -2.18
N ILE A 47 -2.53 3.62 -1.22
CA ILE A 47 -3.17 3.41 0.10
C ILE A 47 -4.69 3.27 -0.06
N LEU A 48 -5.31 4.09 -0.91
CA LEU A 48 -6.74 4.00 -1.19
C LEU A 48 -7.13 2.67 -1.84
N PHE A 49 -6.31 2.17 -2.76
CA PHE A 49 -6.53 0.86 -3.39
C PHE A 49 -6.40 -0.29 -2.41
N LEU A 50 -5.37 -0.28 -1.59
CA LEU A 50 -5.18 -1.29 -0.54
C LEU A 50 -6.30 -1.26 0.50
N ALA A 51 -6.90 -0.08 0.71
CA ALA A 51 -8.07 0.10 1.57
C ALA A 51 -9.42 -0.23 0.87
N GLY A 52 -9.40 -0.62 -0.41
CA GLY A 52 -10.62 -0.94 -1.17
C GLY A 52 -11.49 0.27 -1.54
N LYS A 53 -10.93 1.48 -1.51
CA LYS A 53 -11.67 2.75 -1.73
C LYS A 53 -11.38 3.43 -3.06
N GLY A 54 -10.45 2.94 -3.85
CA GLY A 54 -10.08 3.51 -5.15
C GLY A 54 -11.15 3.25 -6.23
N ASN A 55 -11.29 4.19 -7.15
CA ASN A 55 -12.08 4.00 -8.37
C ASN A 55 -11.17 4.12 -9.60
N LEU A 56 -10.75 2.97 -10.13
CA LEU A 56 -9.80 2.90 -11.25
C LEU A 56 -10.30 3.66 -12.49
N ALA A 57 -11.55 3.49 -12.84
CA ALA A 57 -12.11 4.09 -14.06
C ALA A 57 -12.25 5.62 -13.97
N ARG A 58 -12.52 6.13 -12.75
CA ARG A 58 -12.62 7.56 -12.49
C ARG A 58 -11.25 8.22 -12.46
N ASP A 59 -10.29 7.59 -11.78
CA ASP A 59 -9.04 8.24 -11.40
C ASP A 59 -7.91 7.99 -12.41
N PHE A 60 -8.05 6.96 -13.27
CA PHE A 60 -7.01 6.57 -14.24
C PHE A 60 -7.53 6.39 -15.66
N THR A 61 -6.62 6.55 -16.60
CA THR A 61 -6.72 5.97 -17.93
C THR A 61 -6.09 4.59 -17.90
N VAL A 62 -6.86 3.56 -18.27
CA VAL A 62 -6.46 2.16 -18.17
C VAL A 62 -6.15 1.62 -19.57
N THR A 63 -4.96 1.03 -19.73
CA THR A 63 -4.56 0.38 -20.98
C THR A 63 -3.99 -1.02 -20.69
N ARG A 64 -4.06 -1.91 -21.66
CA ARG A 64 -3.36 -3.20 -21.56
C ARG A 64 -1.87 -3.01 -21.69
N THR A 65 -1.09 -3.80 -20.96
CA THR A 65 0.36 -3.81 -21.00
C THR A 65 0.90 -5.21 -20.73
N SER A 66 2.22 -5.33 -20.66
CA SER A 66 2.92 -6.50 -20.13
C SER A 66 3.80 -6.06 -18.96
N ILE A 67 3.96 -6.94 -17.98
CA ILE A 67 4.81 -6.72 -16.81
C ILE A 67 5.79 -7.90 -16.73
N ALA A 68 7.08 -7.60 -16.73
CA ALA A 68 8.10 -8.63 -16.58
C ALA A 68 7.96 -9.33 -15.22
N GLY A 69 7.95 -10.66 -15.20
CA GLY A 69 7.76 -11.44 -13.99
C GLY A 69 6.33 -11.48 -13.46
N ALA A 70 5.34 -11.00 -14.22
CA ALA A 70 3.94 -11.14 -13.82
C ALA A 70 3.57 -12.62 -13.71
N PRO A 71 2.83 -13.03 -12.65
CA PRO A 71 2.38 -14.40 -12.47
C PRO A 71 1.54 -14.89 -13.66
N GLU A 72 1.64 -16.17 -13.98
CA GLU A 72 0.80 -16.80 -15.01
C GLU A 72 -0.69 -16.63 -14.69
N GLY A 73 -1.52 -16.61 -15.73
CA GLY A 73 -2.97 -16.46 -15.59
C GLY A 73 -3.42 -15.03 -15.24
N THR A 74 -2.51 -14.05 -15.27
CA THR A 74 -2.85 -12.66 -15.00
C THR A 74 -3.08 -11.85 -16.29
N LEU A 75 -3.83 -10.78 -16.15
CA LEU A 75 -3.97 -9.69 -17.12
C LEU A 75 -3.18 -8.48 -16.59
N ALA A 76 -2.26 -7.95 -17.38
CA ALA A 76 -1.53 -6.76 -17.03
C ALA A 76 -2.21 -5.49 -17.56
N LEU A 77 -2.42 -4.54 -16.66
CA LEU A 77 -3.05 -3.24 -16.91
C LEU A 77 -2.11 -2.12 -16.47
N ARG A 78 -1.92 -1.14 -17.36
CA ARG A 78 -1.26 0.13 -17.04
C ARG A 78 -2.30 1.17 -16.67
N LEU A 79 -2.06 1.86 -15.57
CA LEU A 79 -2.89 2.90 -15.01
C LEU A 79 -2.12 4.21 -15.08
N THR A 80 -2.58 5.13 -15.92
CA THR A 80 -2.03 6.49 -16.00
C THR A 80 -2.98 7.42 -15.25
N PRO A 81 -2.55 8.09 -14.17
CA PRO A 81 -3.43 8.94 -13.39
C PRO A 81 -3.92 10.11 -14.23
N ARG A 82 -5.20 10.47 -14.10
CA ARG A 82 -5.80 11.62 -14.78
C ARG A 82 -5.40 12.95 -14.15
N ARG A 83 -4.96 12.92 -12.89
CA ARG A 83 -4.39 14.05 -12.14
C ARG A 83 -2.96 13.71 -11.79
N ARG A 84 -2.10 14.74 -11.75
CA ARG A 84 -0.70 14.54 -11.42
C ARG A 84 -0.59 14.08 -9.95
N GLU A 85 0.09 12.96 -9.76
CA GLU A 85 0.43 12.42 -8.45
C GLU A 85 1.87 12.80 -8.09
N ARG A 86 2.17 12.87 -6.79
CA ARG A 86 3.52 13.21 -6.30
C ARG A 86 4.43 11.99 -6.22
N ASP A 87 3.85 10.86 -5.85
CA ASP A 87 4.58 9.65 -5.46
C ASP A 87 4.84 8.69 -6.63
N TYR A 88 4.12 8.86 -7.75
CA TYR A 88 4.26 8.01 -8.93
C TYR A 88 3.73 8.71 -10.19
N GLU A 89 4.25 8.34 -11.34
CA GLU A 89 3.75 8.77 -12.65
C GLU A 89 2.75 7.80 -13.26
N TRP A 90 2.94 6.52 -12.98
CA TRP A 90 2.07 5.45 -13.46
C TRP A 90 2.12 4.25 -12.52
N LEU A 91 1.07 3.46 -12.60
CA LEU A 91 0.99 2.15 -11.95
C LEU A 91 0.79 1.08 -13.01
N ALA A 92 1.22 -0.15 -12.72
CA ALA A 92 0.83 -1.32 -13.50
C ALA A 92 0.38 -2.43 -12.55
N LEU A 93 -0.72 -3.09 -12.90
CA LEU A 93 -1.31 -4.15 -12.11
C LEU A 93 -1.31 -5.45 -12.91
N ALA A 94 -0.86 -6.55 -12.30
CA ALA A 94 -1.17 -7.88 -12.77
C ALA A 94 -2.36 -8.41 -11.97
N VAL A 95 -3.48 -8.63 -12.64
CA VAL A 95 -4.74 -9.05 -12.05
C VAL A 95 -5.06 -10.47 -12.49
N ASP A 96 -5.37 -11.34 -11.56
CA ASP A 96 -5.80 -12.71 -11.85
C ASP A 96 -7.08 -12.68 -12.68
N ARG A 97 -7.09 -13.41 -13.81
CA ARG A 97 -8.21 -13.39 -14.78
C ARG A 97 -9.50 -13.99 -14.24
N THR A 98 -9.40 -14.84 -13.24
CA THR A 98 -10.54 -15.60 -12.68
C THR A 98 -11.05 -14.93 -11.41
N SER A 99 -10.17 -14.69 -10.43
CA SER A 99 -10.56 -14.14 -9.14
C SER A 99 -10.60 -12.61 -9.12
N LEU A 100 -10.01 -11.95 -10.13
CA LEU A 100 -9.79 -10.50 -10.20
C LEU A 100 -8.88 -9.97 -9.08
N ALA A 101 -8.21 -10.84 -8.36
CA ALA A 101 -7.27 -10.44 -7.31
C ALA A 101 -6.02 -9.80 -7.92
N ILE A 102 -5.53 -8.73 -7.28
CA ILE A 102 -4.25 -8.12 -7.66
C ILE A 102 -3.13 -9.04 -7.19
N ARG A 103 -2.31 -9.51 -8.13
CA ARG A 103 -1.17 -10.40 -7.87
C ARG A 103 0.17 -9.67 -7.87
N MET A 104 0.24 -8.55 -8.59
CA MET A 104 1.43 -7.72 -8.66
C MET A 104 1.04 -6.26 -8.89
N LEU A 105 1.76 -5.35 -8.24
CA LEU A 105 1.69 -3.91 -8.44
C LEU A 105 3.09 -3.40 -8.75
N VAL A 106 3.21 -2.60 -9.80
CA VAL A 106 4.43 -1.85 -10.11
C VAL A 106 4.08 -0.38 -10.12
N ALA A 107 4.89 0.43 -9.46
CA ALA A 107 4.80 1.88 -9.48
C ALA A 107 6.05 2.45 -10.14
N GLY A 108 5.88 3.33 -11.12
CA GLY A 108 6.95 4.08 -11.76
C GLY A 108 6.95 5.53 -11.31
N ASP A 109 8.13 6.06 -10.95
CA ASP A 109 8.31 7.45 -10.58
C ASP A 109 8.74 8.32 -11.77
N SER A 110 8.80 9.63 -11.55
CA SER A 110 9.19 10.62 -12.57
C SER A 110 10.69 10.61 -12.93
N GLN A 111 11.49 9.87 -12.19
CA GLN A 111 12.94 9.76 -12.43
C GLN A 111 13.29 8.47 -13.16
N GLY A 112 12.30 7.65 -13.51
CA GLY A 112 12.47 6.37 -14.20
C GLY A 112 12.72 5.21 -13.24
N GLY A 113 12.65 5.43 -11.92
CA GLY A 113 12.67 4.39 -10.91
C GLY A 113 11.39 3.58 -10.89
N THR A 114 11.46 2.32 -10.47
CA THR A 114 10.29 1.47 -10.30
C THR A 114 10.32 0.74 -8.98
N SER A 115 9.15 0.62 -8.35
CA SER A 115 8.93 -0.23 -7.18
C SER A 115 7.95 -1.33 -7.55
N SER A 116 8.29 -2.57 -7.22
CA SER A 116 7.47 -3.73 -7.56
C SER A 116 7.07 -4.50 -6.31
N PHE A 117 5.79 -4.84 -6.21
CA PHE A 117 5.21 -5.61 -5.11
C PHE A 117 4.49 -6.83 -5.67
N THR A 118 4.86 -8.01 -5.22
CA THR A 118 4.18 -9.26 -5.55
C THR A 118 3.41 -9.76 -4.33
N PHE A 119 2.14 -10.07 -4.52
CA PHE A 119 1.25 -10.54 -3.46
C PHE A 119 1.08 -12.05 -3.56
N SER A 120 1.35 -12.74 -2.47
CA SER A 120 1.19 -14.19 -2.35
C SER A 120 0.37 -14.52 -1.10
N GLU A 121 -0.16 -15.73 -1.02
CA GLU A 121 -0.90 -16.24 0.14
C GLU A 121 -2.05 -15.33 0.59
N MET A 122 -2.69 -14.65 -0.35
CA MET A 122 -3.83 -13.78 -0.06
C MET A 122 -4.98 -14.58 0.53
N ARG A 123 -5.52 -14.08 1.64
CA ARG A 123 -6.68 -14.66 2.33
C ARG A 123 -7.69 -13.57 2.58
N GLU A 124 -8.91 -13.81 2.13
CA GLU A 124 -10.02 -12.87 2.30
C GLU A 124 -10.99 -13.37 3.38
N ASN A 125 -11.67 -12.44 4.04
CA ASN A 125 -12.73 -12.75 5.02
C ASN A 125 -12.30 -13.70 6.16
N VAL A 126 -11.05 -13.60 6.61
CA VAL A 126 -10.46 -14.49 7.62
C VAL A 126 -10.77 -14.08 9.07
N GLY A 127 -11.65 -13.12 9.29
CA GLY A 127 -12.07 -12.70 10.63
C GLY A 127 -10.95 -12.03 11.44
N LEU A 128 -10.22 -11.09 10.84
CA LEU A 128 -9.17 -10.33 11.55
C LEU A 128 -9.76 -9.60 12.75
N ARG A 129 -9.13 -9.77 13.93
CA ARG A 129 -9.58 -9.14 15.18
C ARG A 129 -9.04 -7.70 15.29
N ASP A 130 -9.79 -6.83 15.92
CA ASP A 130 -9.42 -5.42 16.14
C ASP A 130 -8.07 -5.25 16.84
N ALA A 131 -7.71 -6.16 17.72
CA ALA A 131 -6.42 -6.18 18.41
C ALA A 131 -5.21 -6.26 17.47
N GLN A 132 -5.37 -6.78 16.24
CA GLN A 132 -4.29 -6.85 15.24
C GLN A 132 -3.94 -5.47 14.68
N PHE A 133 -4.88 -4.53 14.75
CA PHE A 133 -4.71 -3.16 14.31
C PHE A 133 -4.48 -2.18 15.46
N ALA A 134 -4.41 -2.65 16.70
CA ALA A 134 -4.00 -1.85 17.84
C ALA A 134 -2.47 -1.81 17.92
N PHE A 135 -1.92 -0.61 18.09
CA PHE A 135 -0.49 -0.43 18.27
C PHE A 135 -0.19 0.10 19.68
N THR A 136 0.63 -0.63 20.42
CA THR A 136 1.13 -0.19 21.72
C THR A 136 2.57 0.25 21.56
N ILE A 137 2.86 1.50 21.88
CA ILE A 137 4.21 2.06 21.80
C ILE A 137 5.11 1.33 22.80
N PRO A 138 6.22 0.71 22.36
CA PRO A 138 7.14 0.01 23.26
C PRO A 138 7.80 0.97 24.25
N ARG A 139 8.12 0.48 25.44
CA ARG A 139 8.85 1.27 26.44
C ARG A 139 10.26 1.63 25.93
N GLY A 140 10.70 2.85 26.20
CA GLY A 140 12.02 3.33 25.79
C GLY A 140 12.12 3.66 24.29
N THR A 141 10.99 3.92 23.66
CA THR A 141 10.92 4.35 22.26
C THR A 141 10.66 5.86 22.20
N ASP A 142 11.40 6.56 21.36
CA ASP A 142 11.18 7.98 21.08
C ASP A 142 9.93 8.14 20.19
N VAL A 143 9.03 9.01 20.60
CA VAL A 143 7.78 9.29 19.89
C VAL A 143 7.85 10.62 19.17
N ILE A 144 7.78 10.59 17.86
CA ILE A 144 7.70 11.77 17.00
C ILE A 144 6.28 11.92 16.51
N THR A 145 5.62 13.02 16.84
CA THR A 145 4.29 13.35 16.32
C THR A 145 4.43 14.27 15.12
N GLN A 146 3.78 13.92 14.02
CA GLN A 146 3.67 14.72 12.81
C GLN A 146 2.20 15.09 12.61
N ASP A 147 1.91 16.39 12.58
CA ASP A 147 0.58 16.94 12.28
C ASP A 147 0.38 17.13 10.76
#